data_4799178de5f3a24a2849b2c7020c2135
#
_entry.id   4799178de5f3a24a2849b2c7020c2135
#
_cell.length_a   1.000
_cell.length_b   1.000
_cell.length_c   1.000
_cell.angle_alpha   90.00
_cell.angle_beta   90.00
_cell.angle_gamma   90.00
#
_symmetry.space_group_name_H-M   'P 1'
#
loop_
_entity.id
_entity.type
_entity.pdbx_description
1 polymer ?
#
loop_
_entity_poly.entity_id
_entity_poly.type
_entity_poly.pdbx_seq_one_letter_code
_entity_poly.pdbx_strand_id
1 'polypeptide(L)'
;QEDYPKSEVVNSFGVSDRFLFRFALGKLQETASAHQPFMATLLTISNHPPYIIPDDFHPRSSEKETQIVEYADYCLGQFLSEARKQSWYDHTLFVVLADHGKIVGQVDSELPQSYNHIPLLFFGRGVTPAQHTSLATQVDVMPTLLEMLNMGYAYHGFGVNLLEAQRDKVCYSADNQIVARTNEACYIHTSSTGLDSYYREQSDNTLLPATPDSLFHSLQRYAYAMMQTAEYCYRYQ
;
A
#
# COMPACT_ATOMS: atom_id res chain seq x y z
N GLN A 1 -19.62 -1.15 12.83
CA GLN A 1 -20.91 -0.82 12.18
C GLN A 1 -21.85 -0.02 13.12
N GLU A 2 -21.47 0.18 14.37
CA GLU A 2 -22.25 0.94 15.35
C GLU A 2 -21.93 2.44 15.35
N ASP A 3 -20.77 2.81 14.76
CA ASP A 3 -20.24 4.18 14.82
C ASP A 3 -20.74 5.11 13.71
N TYR A 4 -21.52 4.59 12.73
CA TYR A 4 -22.01 5.38 11.62
C TYR A 4 -23.43 5.01 11.16
N PRO A 5 -24.20 5.99 10.64
CA PRO A 5 -25.54 5.74 10.13
C PRO A 5 -25.55 4.81 8.92
N LYS A 6 -26.54 3.92 8.84
CA LYS A 6 -26.68 3.03 7.66
C LYS A 6 -26.83 3.79 6.34
N SER A 7 -27.32 5.02 6.37
CA SER A 7 -27.44 5.90 5.19
C SER A 7 -26.11 6.32 4.58
N GLU A 8 -25.02 6.22 5.34
CA GLU A 8 -23.67 6.57 4.85
C GLU A 8 -22.93 5.36 4.22
N VAL A 9 -23.51 4.15 4.34
CA VAL A 9 -22.96 2.95 3.73
C VAL A 9 -23.22 2.99 2.23
N VAL A 10 -22.13 2.97 1.44
CA VAL A 10 -22.20 3.09 -0.02
C VAL A 10 -22.10 1.73 -0.73
N ASN A 11 -21.45 0.76 -0.10
CA ASN A 11 -21.33 -0.60 -0.64
C ASN A 11 -21.08 -1.61 0.50
N SER A 12 -20.84 -2.89 0.15
CA SER A 12 -20.56 -3.96 1.12
C SER A 12 -19.27 -3.77 1.94
N PHE A 13 -18.38 -2.89 1.52
CA PHE A 13 -17.12 -2.62 2.22
C PHE A 13 -17.26 -1.53 3.28
N GLY A 14 -18.21 -0.60 3.14
CA GLY A 14 -18.42 0.42 4.18
C GLY A 14 -18.97 1.76 3.69
N VAL A 15 -18.48 2.81 4.33
CA VAL A 15 -18.89 4.20 4.10
C VAL A 15 -18.01 4.91 3.07
N SER A 16 -18.51 5.99 2.48
CA SER A 16 -17.71 6.78 1.53
C SER A 16 -16.47 7.40 2.18
N ASP A 17 -15.42 7.63 1.40
CA ASP A 17 -14.19 8.28 1.87
C ASP A 17 -14.47 9.65 2.46
N ARG A 18 -15.41 10.42 1.88
CA ARG A 18 -15.85 11.72 2.43
C ARG A 18 -16.37 11.58 3.88
N PHE A 19 -17.22 10.58 4.12
CA PHE A 19 -17.72 10.34 5.46
C PHE A 19 -16.63 9.83 6.40
N LEU A 20 -15.84 8.86 5.95
CA LEU A 20 -14.72 8.29 6.72
C LEU A 20 -13.78 9.38 7.21
N PHE A 21 -13.31 10.24 6.31
CA PHE A 21 -12.38 11.32 6.67
C PHE A 21 -12.98 12.37 7.59
N ARG A 22 -14.25 12.74 7.37
CA ARG A 22 -14.95 13.66 8.27
C ARG A 22 -15.13 13.08 9.68
N PHE A 23 -15.52 11.82 9.77
CA PHE A 23 -15.68 11.11 11.03
C PHE A 23 -14.32 10.97 11.75
N ALA A 24 -13.29 10.57 11.04
CA ALA A 24 -11.93 10.44 11.58
C ALA A 24 -11.41 11.78 12.10
N LEU A 25 -11.61 12.88 11.38
CA LEU A 25 -11.19 14.21 11.81
C LEU A 25 -11.80 14.58 13.17
N GLY A 26 -13.09 14.31 13.38
CA GLY A 26 -13.76 14.52 14.65
C GLY A 26 -13.17 13.69 15.80
N LYS A 27 -12.90 12.40 15.51
CA LYS A 27 -12.31 11.49 16.52
C LYS A 27 -10.87 11.85 16.86
N LEU A 28 -10.07 12.24 15.88
CA LEU A 28 -8.70 12.71 16.10
C LEU A 28 -8.66 13.98 16.94
N GLN A 29 -9.60 14.90 16.71
CA GLN A 29 -9.76 16.11 17.52
C GLN A 29 -10.11 15.80 18.98
N GLU A 30 -11.06 14.90 19.21
CA GLU A 30 -11.43 14.44 20.55
C GLU A 30 -10.21 13.85 21.29
N THR A 31 -9.47 12.94 20.64
CA THR A 31 -8.30 12.28 21.22
C THR A 31 -7.16 13.27 21.51
N ALA A 32 -6.87 14.17 20.55
CA ALA A 32 -5.85 15.20 20.72
C ALA A 32 -6.17 16.16 21.86
N SER A 33 -7.44 16.47 22.06
CA SER A 33 -7.89 17.34 23.19
C SER A 33 -7.64 16.70 24.55
N ALA A 34 -7.51 15.39 24.62
CA ALA A 34 -7.11 14.66 25.83
C ALA A 34 -5.59 14.64 26.06
N HIS A 35 -4.80 15.31 25.21
CA HIS A 35 -3.34 15.35 25.25
C HIS A 35 -2.66 13.98 25.21
N GLN A 36 -3.28 13.02 24.53
CA GLN A 36 -2.75 11.66 24.37
C GLN A 36 -2.19 11.48 22.95
N PRO A 37 -1.04 10.81 22.79
CA PRO A 37 -0.59 10.35 21.49
C PRO A 37 -1.63 9.42 20.87
N PHE A 38 -1.77 9.47 19.56
CA PHE A 38 -2.67 8.57 18.84
C PHE A 38 -1.99 7.97 17.62
N MET A 39 -2.46 6.79 17.24
CA MET A 39 -2.25 6.19 15.94
C MET A 39 -3.62 5.96 15.32
N ALA A 40 -3.79 6.36 14.07
CA ALA A 40 -5.02 6.15 13.33
C ALA A 40 -4.71 5.51 11.97
N THR A 41 -5.42 4.43 11.66
CA THR A 41 -5.36 3.78 10.35
C THR A 41 -6.72 3.92 9.69
N LEU A 42 -6.77 4.55 8.54
CA LEU A 42 -7.99 4.81 7.77
C LEU A 42 -7.92 3.98 6.49
N LEU A 43 -8.82 2.99 6.37
CA LEU A 43 -8.96 2.20 5.14
C LEU A 43 -10.07 2.81 4.30
N THR A 44 -9.70 3.38 3.15
CA THR A 44 -10.65 3.98 2.20
C THR A 44 -11.26 2.91 1.31
N ILE A 45 -12.48 3.13 0.82
CA ILE A 45 -13.20 2.13 0.04
C ILE A 45 -13.88 2.68 -1.23
N SER A 46 -13.90 4.02 -1.42
CA SER A 46 -14.63 4.59 -2.56
C SER A 46 -14.09 4.13 -3.90
N ASN A 47 -12.80 3.84 -4.01
CA ASN A 47 -12.17 3.30 -5.22
C ASN A 47 -12.43 1.79 -5.43
N HIS A 48 -13.43 1.22 -4.77
CA HIS A 48 -13.88 -0.16 -4.96
C HIS A 48 -15.25 -0.21 -5.65
N PRO A 49 -15.48 -1.09 -6.64
CA PRO A 49 -16.80 -1.23 -7.27
C PRO A 49 -17.91 -1.63 -6.26
N PRO A 50 -19.17 -1.17 -6.48
CA PRO A 50 -19.60 -0.23 -7.50
C PRO A 50 -19.12 1.19 -7.20
N TYR A 51 -18.65 1.90 -8.27
CA TYR A 51 -18.15 3.27 -8.11
C TYR A 51 -19.30 4.26 -7.94
N ILE A 52 -19.47 4.76 -6.73
CA ILE A 52 -20.54 5.69 -6.37
C ILE A 52 -19.95 7.10 -6.31
N ILE A 53 -20.24 7.88 -7.33
CA ILE A 53 -19.86 9.29 -7.42
C ILE A 53 -21.01 10.12 -6.88
N PRO A 54 -20.84 10.93 -5.81
CA PRO A 54 -21.91 11.81 -5.34
C PRO A 54 -22.28 12.88 -6.36
N ASP A 55 -23.57 13.23 -6.44
CA ASP A 55 -24.10 14.20 -7.42
C ASP A 55 -23.49 15.60 -7.28
N ASP A 56 -23.02 15.96 -6.09
CA ASP A 56 -22.36 17.23 -5.81
C ASP A 56 -20.86 17.25 -6.13
N PHE A 57 -20.29 16.13 -6.58
CA PHE A 57 -18.93 16.06 -7.07
C PHE A 57 -18.90 16.07 -8.59
N HIS A 58 -18.15 16.99 -9.17
CA HIS A 58 -18.05 17.17 -10.63
C HIS A 58 -16.67 16.75 -11.12
N PRO A 59 -16.52 15.48 -11.54
CA PRO A 59 -15.24 14.98 -12.06
C PRO A 59 -14.90 15.61 -13.40
N ARG A 60 -13.63 15.61 -13.74
CA ARG A 60 -13.13 16.13 -15.03
C ARG A 60 -13.13 15.06 -16.12
N SER A 61 -12.93 13.80 -15.76
CA SER A 61 -12.90 12.67 -16.69
C SER A 61 -14.29 12.14 -16.99
N SER A 62 -14.43 11.43 -18.12
CA SER A 62 -15.68 10.80 -18.55
C SER A 62 -15.89 9.40 -17.98
N GLU A 63 -14.80 8.69 -17.69
CA GLU A 63 -14.83 7.30 -17.29
C GLU A 63 -15.00 7.15 -15.78
N LYS A 64 -15.98 6.38 -15.33
CA LYS A 64 -16.30 6.18 -13.90
C LYS A 64 -15.10 5.70 -13.08
N GLU A 65 -14.26 4.88 -13.66
CA GLU A 65 -13.05 4.38 -13.01
C GLU A 65 -12.03 5.48 -12.71
N THR A 66 -11.93 6.48 -13.56
CA THR A 66 -11.08 7.65 -13.34
C THR A 66 -11.77 8.67 -12.44
N GLN A 67 -13.09 8.85 -12.60
CA GLN A 67 -13.88 9.74 -11.76
C GLN A 67 -13.80 9.37 -10.28
N ILE A 68 -13.84 8.07 -9.96
CA ILE A 68 -13.76 7.63 -8.55
C ILE A 68 -12.38 7.89 -7.94
N VAL A 69 -11.31 7.81 -8.74
CA VAL A 69 -9.96 8.18 -8.29
C VAL A 69 -9.88 9.69 -8.03
N GLU A 70 -10.44 10.51 -8.91
CA GLU A 70 -10.55 11.95 -8.69
C GLU A 70 -11.33 12.28 -7.41
N TYR A 71 -12.41 11.54 -7.15
CA TYR A 71 -13.19 11.71 -5.94
C TYR A 71 -12.42 11.30 -4.67
N ALA A 72 -11.70 10.19 -4.70
CA ALA A 72 -10.88 9.74 -3.58
C ALA A 72 -9.76 10.75 -3.27
N ASP A 73 -9.06 11.24 -4.30
CA ASP A 73 -8.04 12.30 -4.17
C ASP A 73 -8.64 13.59 -3.59
N TYR A 74 -9.81 14.01 -4.09
CA TYR A 74 -10.53 15.16 -3.54
C TYR A 74 -10.85 14.97 -2.06
N CYS A 75 -11.34 13.81 -1.64
CA CYS A 75 -11.68 13.53 -0.24
C CYS A 75 -10.43 13.59 0.66
N LEU A 76 -9.32 13.00 0.22
CA LEU A 76 -8.04 13.08 0.92
C LEU A 76 -7.54 14.53 1.02
N GLY A 77 -7.64 15.29 -0.09
CA GLY A 77 -7.27 16.70 -0.13
C GLY A 77 -8.08 17.55 0.85
N GLN A 78 -9.40 17.32 0.95
CA GLN A 78 -10.26 17.99 1.92
C GLN A 78 -9.87 17.63 3.35
N PHE A 79 -9.65 16.34 3.64
CA PHE A 79 -9.19 15.90 4.96
C PHE A 79 -7.90 16.60 5.38
N LEU A 80 -6.88 16.61 4.52
CA LEU A 80 -5.59 17.25 4.81
C LEU A 80 -5.72 18.76 4.96
N SER A 81 -6.61 19.41 4.20
CA SER A 81 -6.90 20.83 4.33
C SER A 81 -7.51 21.18 5.71
N GLU A 82 -8.44 20.35 6.18
CA GLU A 82 -9.04 20.52 7.52
C GLU A 82 -8.08 20.11 8.65
N ALA A 83 -7.29 19.05 8.45
CA ALA A 83 -6.27 18.61 9.38
C ALA A 83 -5.21 19.70 9.65
N ARG A 84 -4.81 20.46 8.63
CA ARG A 84 -3.85 21.58 8.76
C ARG A 84 -4.31 22.69 9.72
N LYS A 85 -5.61 22.79 9.98
CA LYS A 85 -6.17 23.76 10.92
C LYS A 85 -6.12 23.27 12.37
N GLN A 86 -5.76 22.02 12.60
CA GLN A 86 -5.77 21.38 13.91
C GLN A 86 -4.44 21.53 14.63
N SER A 87 -4.47 21.65 15.95
CA SER A 87 -3.28 21.78 16.79
C SER A 87 -2.32 20.58 16.74
N TRP A 88 -2.85 19.40 16.41
CA TRP A 88 -2.06 18.17 16.33
C TRP A 88 -1.36 17.98 14.98
N TYR A 89 -1.71 18.73 13.92
CA TYR A 89 -1.19 18.53 12.57
C TYR A 89 0.35 18.57 12.51
N ASP A 90 0.96 19.57 13.11
CA ASP A 90 2.43 19.76 13.11
C ASP A 90 3.18 18.71 13.96
N HIS A 91 2.46 17.90 14.72
CA HIS A 91 2.98 16.81 15.55
C HIS A 91 2.60 15.43 15.00
N THR A 92 2.13 15.36 13.76
CA THR A 92 1.66 14.13 13.14
C THR A 92 2.52 13.76 11.95
N LEU A 93 2.95 12.50 11.90
CA LEU A 93 3.51 11.89 10.72
C LEU A 93 2.38 11.21 9.94
N PHE A 94 2.19 11.62 8.70
CA PHE A 94 1.20 11.05 7.79
C PHE A 94 1.87 10.01 6.90
N VAL A 95 1.20 8.87 6.75
CA VAL A 95 1.61 7.80 5.83
C VAL A 95 0.45 7.52 4.89
N VAL A 96 0.70 7.58 3.59
CA VAL A 96 -0.26 7.22 2.55
C VAL A 96 0.32 6.09 1.73
N LEU A 97 -0.40 4.99 1.68
CA LEU A 97 -0.06 3.84 0.85
C LEU A 97 -1.33 3.18 0.34
N ALA A 98 -1.20 2.39 -0.72
CA ALA A 98 -2.28 1.50 -1.17
C ALA A 98 -2.08 0.09 -0.60
N ASP A 99 -3.18 -0.67 -0.49
CA ASP A 99 -3.17 -2.12 -0.22
C ASP A 99 -2.74 -2.89 -1.47
N HIS A 100 -3.25 -2.50 -2.65
CA HIS A 100 -2.84 -2.96 -3.97
C HIS A 100 -3.17 -1.89 -5.02
N GLY A 101 -2.69 -2.07 -6.22
CA GLY A 101 -3.05 -1.27 -7.37
C GLY A 101 -4.23 -1.86 -8.13
N LYS A 102 -4.38 -1.46 -9.39
CA LYS A 102 -5.38 -1.96 -10.33
C LYS A 102 -4.69 -2.40 -11.62
N ILE A 103 -5.14 -3.51 -12.20
CA ILE A 103 -4.64 -3.94 -13.50
C ILE A 103 -5.10 -2.90 -14.53
N VAL A 104 -4.14 -2.15 -15.08
CA VAL A 104 -4.35 -1.14 -16.11
C VAL A 104 -3.30 -1.30 -17.22
N GLY A 105 -3.69 -0.97 -18.45
CA GLY A 105 -2.81 -1.06 -19.59
C GLY A 105 -2.62 -2.49 -20.09
N GLN A 106 -1.43 -2.79 -20.63
CA GLN A 106 -1.11 -4.10 -21.17
C GLN A 106 -0.79 -5.09 -20.06
N VAL A 107 -1.37 -6.29 -20.13
CA VAL A 107 -1.07 -7.41 -19.22
C VAL A 107 0.14 -8.15 -19.77
N ASP A 108 1.27 -8.03 -19.13
CA ASP A 108 2.58 -8.58 -19.55
C ASP A 108 3.02 -9.81 -18.74
N SER A 109 2.27 -10.15 -17.69
CA SER A 109 2.54 -11.31 -16.83
C SER A 109 1.27 -11.76 -16.10
N GLU A 110 1.34 -12.88 -15.38
CA GLU A 110 0.24 -13.38 -14.54
C GLU A 110 -0.11 -12.41 -13.40
N LEU A 111 0.84 -11.57 -13.03
CA LEU A 111 0.67 -10.54 -12.00
C LEU A 111 1.34 -9.24 -12.45
N PRO A 112 0.66 -8.41 -13.25
CA PRO A 112 1.21 -7.17 -13.79
C PRO A 112 1.65 -6.20 -12.71
N GLN A 113 2.70 -5.43 -12.97
CA GLN A 113 3.22 -4.46 -12.00
C GLN A 113 2.18 -3.41 -11.58
N SER A 114 1.28 -3.01 -12.47
CA SER A 114 0.21 -2.07 -12.16
C SER A 114 -0.67 -2.51 -10.99
N TYR A 115 -0.70 -3.81 -10.67
CA TYR A 115 -1.42 -4.35 -9.51
C TYR A 115 -0.60 -4.29 -8.22
N ASN A 116 0.72 -4.36 -8.28
CA ASN A 116 1.58 -4.50 -7.10
C ASN A 116 2.49 -3.30 -6.83
N HIS A 117 2.75 -2.47 -7.85
CA HIS A 117 3.56 -1.28 -7.70
C HIS A 117 2.72 -0.14 -7.12
N ILE A 118 2.70 -0.04 -5.81
CA ILE A 118 1.88 0.91 -5.06
C ILE A 118 2.70 2.11 -4.59
N PRO A 119 2.08 3.30 -4.45
CA PRO A 119 2.75 4.44 -3.83
C PRO A 119 2.92 4.24 -2.33
N LEU A 120 4.02 4.77 -1.80
CA LEU A 120 4.25 4.93 -0.37
C LEU A 120 4.78 6.35 -0.12
N LEU A 121 4.06 7.13 0.64
CA LEU A 121 4.38 8.52 0.95
C LEU A 121 4.44 8.71 2.47
N PHE A 122 5.54 9.33 2.93
CA PHE A 122 5.67 9.84 4.29
C PHE A 122 5.74 11.36 4.23
N PHE A 123 4.93 12.04 5.01
CA PHE A 123 4.99 13.49 5.09
C PHE A 123 4.54 14.01 6.45
N GLY A 124 5.02 15.19 6.80
CA GLY A 124 4.75 15.85 8.07
C GLY A 124 5.86 16.83 8.40
N ARG A 125 5.70 17.53 9.49
CA ARG A 125 6.74 18.48 9.95
C ARG A 125 8.03 17.72 10.28
N GLY A 126 9.14 18.19 9.73
CA GLY A 126 10.46 17.57 9.94
C GLY A 126 10.81 16.44 8.97
N VAL A 127 9.90 16.03 8.10
CA VAL A 127 10.22 15.09 7.03
C VAL A 127 10.92 15.83 5.90
N THR A 128 12.15 15.44 5.61
CA THR A 128 12.92 16.01 4.49
C THR A 128 12.42 15.42 3.17
N PRO A 129 12.06 16.26 2.17
CA PRO A 129 11.66 15.75 0.87
C PRO A 129 12.77 14.94 0.21
N ALA A 130 12.47 13.71 -0.13
CA ALA A 130 13.36 12.79 -0.84
C ALA A 130 12.54 11.81 -1.67
N GLN A 131 13.13 11.26 -2.72
CA GLN A 131 12.58 10.16 -3.49
C GLN A 131 13.50 8.95 -3.36
N HIS A 132 12.93 7.83 -2.94
CA HIS A 132 13.62 6.55 -2.81
C HIS A 132 13.19 5.65 -3.97
N THR A 133 14.17 5.05 -4.64
CA THR A 133 13.97 4.17 -5.82
C THR A 133 14.32 2.71 -5.54
N SER A 134 14.73 2.40 -4.30
CA SER A 134 15.02 1.02 -3.90
C SER A 134 13.74 0.19 -3.81
N LEU A 135 13.90 -1.11 -4.04
CA LEU A 135 12.82 -2.06 -3.82
C LEU A 135 12.32 -2.02 -2.37
N ALA A 136 11.01 -2.04 -2.21
CA ALA A 136 10.34 -2.07 -0.91
C ALA A 136 9.06 -2.91 -0.98
N THR A 137 8.57 -3.32 0.17
CA THR A 137 7.27 -4.00 0.30
C THR A 137 6.51 -3.42 1.49
N GLN A 138 5.22 -3.73 1.60
CA GLN A 138 4.38 -3.24 2.69
C GLN A 138 4.90 -3.63 4.09
N VAL A 139 5.62 -4.74 4.21
CA VAL A 139 6.20 -5.17 5.51
C VAL A 139 7.31 -4.22 6.00
N ASP A 140 7.88 -3.40 5.11
CA ASP A 140 8.92 -2.43 5.44
C ASP A 140 8.37 -1.13 6.05
N VAL A 141 7.05 -0.91 5.92
CA VAL A 141 6.40 0.33 6.39
C VAL A 141 6.53 0.48 7.90
N MET A 142 6.23 -0.58 8.66
CA MET A 142 6.25 -0.51 10.12
C MET A 142 7.63 -0.20 10.71
N PRO A 143 8.71 -0.94 10.38
CA PRO A 143 10.04 -0.61 10.92
C PRO A 143 10.52 0.77 10.47
N THR A 144 10.21 1.20 9.25
CA THR A 144 10.54 2.54 8.77
C THR A 144 9.78 3.62 9.54
N LEU A 145 8.48 3.41 9.80
CA LEU A 145 7.66 4.32 10.58
C LEU A 145 8.16 4.48 12.02
N LEU A 146 8.49 3.36 12.68
CA LEU A 146 8.99 3.36 14.05
C LEU A 146 10.32 4.11 14.17
N GLU A 147 11.20 3.95 13.19
CA GLU A 147 12.45 4.73 13.13
C GLU A 147 12.19 6.22 12.93
N MET A 148 11.32 6.60 11.99
CA MET A 148 10.95 8.01 11.78
C MET A 148 10.35 8.67 13.03
N LEU A 149 9.69 7.88 13.88
CA LEU A 149 9.14 8.32 15.17
C LEU A 149 10.16 8.26 16.31
N ASN A 150 11.39 7.83 16.04
CA ASN A 150 12.46 7.62 17.04
C ASN A 150 12.01 6.74 18.21
N MET A 151 11.27 5.69 17.89
CA MET A 151 10.75 4.72 18.86
C MET A 151 11.68 3.53 19.00
N GLY A 152 12.14 3.22 20.22
CA GLY A 152 12.85 1.97 20.50
C GLY A 152 11.90 0.79 20.39
N TYR A 153 12.24 -0.24 19.58
CA TYR A 153 11.39 -1.41 19.36
C TYR A 153 12.21 -2.70 19.17
N ALA A 154 11.59 -3.82 19.51
CA ALA A 154 12.04 -5.14 19.08
C ALA A 154 11.15 -5.57 17.90
N TYR A 155 11.75 -5.92 16.76
CA TYR A 155 11.04 -6.29 15.55
C TYR A 155 11.35 -7.71 15.14
N HIS A 156 10.32 -8.53 14.98
CA HIS A 156 10.40 -9.93 14.62
C HIS A 156 9.73 -10.24 13.26
N GLY A 157 9.65 -9.24 12.38
CA GLY A 157 9.05 -9.38 11.06
C GLY A 157 10.08 -9.46 9.94
N PHE A 158 9.59 -9.52 8.70
CA PHE A 158 10.40 -9.56 7.47
C PHE A 158 10.78 -8.18 6.93
N GLY A 159 10.21 -7.12 7.50
CA GLY A 159 10.45 -5.75 7.08
C GLY A 159 11.83 -5.25 7.47
N VAL A 160 12.31 -4.26 6.75
CA VAL A 160 13.54 -3.51 7.05
C VAL A 160 13.23 -2.02 7.15
N ASN A 161 14.05 -1.29 7.90
CA ASN A 161 14.00 0.16 7.89
C ASN A 161 14.56 0.69 6.55
N LEU A 162 13.70 1.27 5.71
CA LEU A 162 14.06 1.76 4.38
C LEU A 162 14.97 3.00 4.40
N LEU A 163 15.13 3.66 5.55
CA LEU A 163 16.04 4.79 5.70
C LEU A 163 17.51 4.33 5.83
N GLU A 164 17.74 3.10 6.25
CA GLU A 164 19.07 2.55 6.52
C GLU A 164 19.44 1.39 5.59
N ALA A 165 18.46 0.58 5.20
CA ALA A 165 18.67 -0.63 4.44
C ALA A 165 18.10 -0.52 3.02
N GLN A 166 18.84 -1.07 2.06
CA GLN A 166 18.36 -1.29 0.70
C GLN A 166 18.14 -2.79 0.48
N ARG A 167 17.09 -3.13 -0.25
CA ARG A 167 16.80 -4.49 -0.63
C ARG A 167 17.31 -4.78 -2.03
N ASP A 168 18.10 -5.83 -2.17
CA ASP A 168 18.49 -6.35 -3.49
C ASP A 168 17.33 -7.10 -4.16
N LYS A 169 16.44 -7.67 -3.37
CA LYS A 169 15.28 -8.46 -3.81
C LYS A 169 14.14 -8.40 -2.81
N VAL A 170 12.94 -8.57 -3.32
CA VAL A 170 11.70 -8.63 -2.52
C VAL A 170 10.90 -9.87 -2.85
N CYS A 171 10.04 -10.28 -1.90
CA CYS A 171 9.07 -11.34 -2.07
C CYS A 171 7.70 -10.84 -1.61
N TYR A 172 6.67 -11.13 -2.38
CA TYR A 172 5.28 -10.82 -2.05
C TYR A 172 4.35 -11.83 -2.69
N SER A 173 3.10 -11.83 -2.30
CA SER A 173 2.08 -12.69 -2.88
C SER A 173 0.81 -11.89 -3.19
N ALA A 174 0.10 -12.31 -4.21
CA ALA A 174 -1.24 -11.84 -4.53
C ALA A 174 -2.03 -13.00 -5.14
N ASP A 175 -3.25 -13.20 -4.67
CA ASP A 175 -4.13 -14.31 -5.09
C ASP A 175 -3.42 -15.67 -5.04
N ASN A 176 -3.16 -16.26 -6.20
CA ASN A 176 -2.50 -17.55 -6.35
C ASN A 176 -1.01 -17.46 -6.68
N GLN A 177 -0.45 -16.26 -6.77
CA GLN A 177 0.93 -16.04 -7.17
C GLN A 177 1.82 -15.78 -5.95
N ILE A 178 3.03 -16.32 -6.02
CA ILE A 178 4.17 -15.96 -5.17
C ILE A 178 5.22 -15.36 -6.08
N VAL A 179 5.62 -14.14 -5.78
CA VAL A 179 6.57 -13.38 -6.59
C VAL A 179 7.85 -13.12 -5.82
N ALA A 180 8.98 -13.35 -6.48
CA ALA A 180 10.27 -12.83 -6.03
C ALA A 180 10.91 -12.04 -7.16
N ARG A 181 11.42 -10.85 -6.85
CA ARG A 181 12.00 -9.99 -7.88
C ARG A 181 13.18 -9.17 -7.39
N THR A 182 14.01 -8.80 -8.34
CA THR A 182 14.99 -7.71 -8.29
C THR A 182 14.51 -6.56 -9.20
N ASN A 183 15.35 -5.55 -9.40
CA ASN A 183 15.10 -4.50 -10.41
C ASN A 183 15.24 -4.99 -11.87
N GLU A 184 15.77 -6.20 -12.08
CA GLU A 184 16.09 -6.72 -13.43
C GLU A 184 15.29 -7.97 -13.80
N ALA A 185 14.75 -8.68 -12.80
CA ALA A 185 14.18 -9.99 -13.00
C ALA A 185 12.99 -10.22 -12.06
N CYS A 186 11.95 -10.87 -12.58
CA CYS A 186 10.77 -11.26 -11.85
C CYS A 186 10.52 -12.76 -12.03
N TYR A 187 10.44 -13.48 -10.93
CA TYR A 187 10.02 -14.87 -10.84
C TYR A 187 8.62 -14.92 -10.28
N ILE A 188 7.72 -15.67 -10.93
CA ILE A 188 6.33 -15.86 -10.47
C ILE A 188 6.06 -17.36 -10.39
N HIS A 189 5.61 -17.81 -9.22
CA HIS A 189 5.05 -19.16 -9.02
C HIS A 189 3.54 -19.06 -8.93
N THR A 190 2.82 -19.78 -9.78
CA THR A 190 1.35 -19.87 -9.71
C THR A 190 0.95 -21.13 -8.96
N SER A 191 0.52 -20.98 -7.71
CA SER A 191 0.26 -22.09 -6.79
C SER A 191 -0.85 -23.02 -7.25
N SER A 192 -1.88 -22.51 -7.94
CA SER A 192 -3.00 -23.31 -8.45
C SER A 192 -2.65 -24.26 -9.59
N THR A 193 -1.61 -23.95 -10.36
CA THR A 193 -1.15 -24.74 -11.50
C THR A 193 0.21 -25.42 -11.27
N GLY A 194 0.96 -24.96 -10.27
CA GLY A 194 2.35 -25.37 -10.03
C GLY A 194 3.34 -24.86 -11.08
N LEU A 195 2.94 -23.88 -11.91
CA LEU A 195 3.79 -23.35 -12.97
C LEU A 195 4.68 -22.23 -12.48
N ASP A 196 5.90 -22.21 -13.00
CA ASP A 196 6.90 -21.16 -12.78
C ASP A 196 7.07 -20.34 -14.05
N SER A 197 7.04 -19.02 -13.90
CA SER A 197 7.26 -18.04 -14.96
C SER A 197 8.45 -17.15 -14.63
N TYR A 198 9.18 -16.74 -15.67
CA TYR A 198 10.43 -16.00 -15.57
C TYR A 198 10.40 -14.81 -16.50
N TYR A 199 10.66 -13.61 -15.99
CA TYR A 199 10.60 -12.37 -16.75
C TYR A 199 11.83 -11.50 -16.50
N ARG A 200 12.31 -10.85 -17.56
CA ARG A 200 13.26 -9.73 -17.47
C ARG A 200 12.49 -8.42 -17.53
N GLU A 201 12.83 -7.54 -16.63
CA GLU A 201 12.27 -6.19 -16.61
C GLU A 201 13.02 -5.28 -17.57
N GLN A 202 12.27 -4.50 -18.33
CA GLN A 202 12.78 -3.51 -19.27
C GLN A 202 12.83 -2.13 -18.61
N SER A 203 13.52 -1.18 -19.24
CA SER A 203 13.65 0.19 -18.74
C SER A 203 12.34 0.96 -18.64
N ASP A 204 11.29 0.51 -19.31
CA ASP A 204 9.92 1.04 -19.25
C ASP A 204 9.02 0.28 -18.27
N ASN A 205 9.61 -0.58 -17.45
CA ASN A 205 8.97 -1.47 -16.47
C ASN A 205 8.10 -2.57 -17.09
N THR A 206 8.17 -2.84 -18.38
CA THR A 206 7.52 -4.01 -18.98
C THR A 206 8.26 -5.30 -18.65
N LEU A 207 7.53 -6.40 -18.53
CA LEU A 207 8.06 -7.73 -18.26
C LEU A 207 8.10 -8.56 -19.56
N LEU A 208 9.28 -9.01 -19.95
CA LEU A 208 9.45 -9.90 -21.10
C LEU A 208 9.80 -11.31 -20.64
N PRO A 209 9.10 -12.35 -21.18
CA PRO A 209 9.41 -13.74 -20.87
C PRO A 209 10.89 -14.05 -21.10
N ALA A 210 11.49 -14.83 -20.20
CA ALA A 210 12.90 -15.13 -20.21
C ALA A 210 13.17 -16.63 -19.96
N THR A 211 14.32 -17.10 -20.39
CA THR A 211 14.81 -18.43 -20.02
C THR A 211 15.45 -18.38 -18.63
N PRO A 212 15.14 -19.35 -17.74
CA PRO A 212 15.71 -19.39 -16.41
C PRO A 212 17.24 -19.51 -16.41
N ASP A 213 17.87 -18.75 -15.55
CA ASP A 213 19.30 -18.76 -15.29
C ASP A 213 19.60 -18.81 -13.79
N SER A 214 20.85 -18.59 -13.38
CA SER A 214 21.26 -18.63 -11.97
C SER A 214 20.55 -17.60 -11.11
N LEU A 215 20.21 -16.41 -11.65
CA LEU A 215 19.47 -15.37 -10.94
C LEU A 215 18.04 -15.84 -10.65
N PHE A 216 17.36 -16.38 -11.65
CA PHE A 216 16.00 -16.91 -11.47
C PHE A 216 15.94 -18.07 -10.49
N HIS A 217 16.92 -18.98 -10.52
CA HIS A 217 17.02 -20.04 -9.52
C HIS A 217 17.28 -19.50 -8.10
N SER A 218 18.00 -18.38 -7.98
CA SER A 218 18.17 -17.68 -6.71
C SER A 218 16.86 -17.07 -6.23
N LEU A 219 16.09 -16.43 -7.12
CA LEU A 219 14.78 -15.84 -6.80
C LEU A 219 13.77 -16.92 -6.40
N GLN A 220 13.73 -18.04 -7.10
CA GLN A 220 12.89 -19.18 -6.75
C GLN A 220 13.18 -19.68 -5.34
N ARG A 221 14.46 -19.96 -5.03
CA ARG A 221 14.85 -20.39 -3.67
C ARG A 221 14.47 -19.35 -2.61
N TYR A 222 14.64 -18.07 -2.92
CA TYR A 222 14.28 -16.99 -2.03
C TYR A 222 12.76 -16.95 -1.78
N ALA A 223 11.93 -17.07 -2.82
CA ALA A 223 10.48 -17.12 -2.71
C ALA A 223 10.04 -18.28 -1.78
N TYR A 224 10.54 -19.48 -2.03
CA TYR A 224 10.20 -20.64 -1.18
C TYR A 224 10.70 -20.48 0.25
N ALA A 225 11.92 -20.00 0.45
CA ALA A 225 12.45 -19.77 1.80
C ALA A 225 11.61 -18.75 2.58
N MET A 226 11.17 -17.64 1.92
CA MET A 226 10.31 -16.65 2.55
C MET A 226 8.97 -17.24 2.96
N MET A 227 8.32 -18.00 2.08
CA MET A 227 7.03 -18.63 2.37
C MET A 227 7.14 -19.66 3.48
N GLN A 228 8.15 -20.53 3.45
CA GLN A 228 8.37 -21.55 4.49
C GLN A 228 8.67 -20.90 5.85
N THR A 229 9.47 -19.83 5.85
CA THR A 229 9.77 -19.10 7.08
C THR A 229 8.52 -18.40 7.63
N ALA A 230 7.72 -17.77 6.77
CA ALA A 230 6.46 -17.16 7.19
C ALA A 230 5.49 -18.20 7.78
N GLU A 231 5.34 -19.35 7.13
CA GLU A 231 4.52 -20.45 7.64
C GLU A 231 5.04 -20.98 8.99
N TYR A 232 6.34 -21.14 9.13
CA TYR A 232 6.95 -21.56 10.38
C TYR A 232 6.68 -20.56 11.52
N CYS A 233 6.89 -19.26 11.26
CA CYS A 233 6.61 -18.22 12.26
C CYS A 233 5.13 -18.20 12.65
N TYR A 234 4.23 -18.33 11.67
CA TYR A 234 2.77 -18.36 11.93
C TYR A 234 2.34 -19.54 12.80
N ARG A 235 2.99 -20.70 12.64
CA ARG A 235 2.60 -21.93 13.38
C ARG A 235 3.22 -22.04 14.77
N TYR A 236 4.40 -21.44 14.99
CA TYR A 236 5.23 -21.74 16.16
C TYR A 236 5.67 -20.50 16.96
N GLN A 237 5.25 -19.33 16.58
CA GLN A 237 5.42 -18.07 17.31
C GLN A 237 4.06 -17.45 17.68
#